data_892b938545e715e132ded8a1f5458c74
#
_entry.id   892b938545e715e132ded8a1f5458c74
#
_cell.length_a   1.000
_cell.length_b   1.000
_cell.length_c   1.000
_cell.angle_alpha   90.00
_cell.angle_beta   90.00
_cell.angle_gamma   90.00
#
_symmetry.space_group_name_H-M   'P 1'
#
loop_
_entity.id
_entity.type
_entity.pdbx_description
1 polymer ?
#
loop_
_entity_poly.entity_id
_entity_poly.type
_entity_poly.pdbx_seq_one_letter_code
_entity_poly.pdbx_strand_id
1 'polypeptide(L)'
;MRDQTLGIVGLGKIGTAVALKARGLGMRVIAYDPNVLGGVMLSHGVEPVDFETLLHESDYISINADLNEETRGMFGQEEFKKMKPTCYLINTARGEIVQQAALLDALREGIIAGAGVDVTEDEPIAAGNPILKMPNVILTGHSAWYSTTSDSASELWHKPMTQVVMALKGEWPTYAVNPEIKKLWLEKWGRKV
;
A
#
# COMPACT_ATOMS: atom_id res chain seq x y z
N MET A 1 -12.30 17.67 -0.98
CA MET A 1 -12.08 16.44 -0.18
C MET A 1 -13.03 16.30 1.01
N ARG A 2 -13.49 17.42 1.60
CA ARG A 2 -14.53 17.33 2.64
C ARG A 2 -15.76 16.60 2.08
N ASP A 3 -16.38 15.75 2.89
CA ASP A 3 -17.58 14.96 2.56
C ASP A 3 -17.36 13.87 1.49
N GLN A 4 -16.11 13.60 1.07
CA GLN A 4 -15.78 12.48 0.20
C GLN A 4 -15.31 11.27 1.03
N THR A 5 -15.49 10.09 0.49
CA THR A 5 -15.11 8.82 1.12
C THR A 5 -13.78 8.31 0.59
N LEU A 6 -12.84 8.05 1.49
CA LEU A 6 -11.62 7.31 1.19
C LEU A 6 -11.78 5.86 1.64
N GLY A 7 -11.72 4.93 0.69
CA GLY A 7 -11.57 3.50 0.95
C GLY A 7 -10.10 3.10 1.06
N ILE A 8 -9.75 2.37 2.10
CA ILE A 8 -8.39 1.88 2.32
C ILE A 8 -8.39 0.36 2.26
N VAL A 9 -7.61 -0.20 1.35
CA VAL A 9 -7.36 -1.64 1.28
C VAL A 9 -6.02 -1.94 1.95
N GLY A 10 -6.08 -2.62 3.09
CA GLY A 10 -4.94 -2.86 3.97
C GLY A 10 -4.72 -1.75 5.01
N LEU A 11 -5.07 -2.01 6.27
CA LEU A 11 -4.95 -1.04 7.37
C LEU A 11 -3.75 -1.36 8.29
N GLY A 12 -2.59 -1.61 7.67
CA GLY A 12 -1.31 -1.71 8.34
C GLY A 12 -0.76 -0.33 8.76
N LYS A 13 0.53 -0.22 8.99
CA LYS A 13 1.18 1.04 9.42
C LYS A 13 0.96 2.19 8.42
N ILE A 14 1.08 1.91 7.12
CA ILE A 14 0.89 2.91 6.06
C ILE A 14 -0.59 3.27 5.95
N GLY A 15 -1.49 2.29 5.83
CA GLY A 15 -2.93 2.53 5.73
C GLY A 15 -3.47 3.33 6.92
N THR A 16 -3.04 3.03 8.14
CA THR A 16 -3.40 3.80 9.33
C THR A 16 -2.92 5.26 9.26
N ALA A 17 -1.68 5.47 8.78
CA ALA A 17 -1.15 6.83 8.63
C ALA A 17 -1.91 7.63 7.54
N VAL A 18 -2.31 6.97 6.44
CA VAL A 18 -3.17 7.55 5.39
C VAL A 18 -4.53 7.91 5.96
N ALA A 19 -5.16 6.99 6.72
CA ALA A 19 -6.46 7.21 7.37
C ALA A 19 -6.46 8.46 8.28
N LEU A 20 -5.45 8.57 9.13
CA LEU A 20 -5.32 9.72 10.05
C LEU A 20 -5.22 11.05 9.31
N LYS A 21 -4.45 11.09 8.21
CA LYS A 21 -4.31 12.29 7.38
C LYS A 21 -5.61 12.63 6.64
N ALA A 22 -6.30 11.63 6.07
CA ALA A 22 -7.56 11.82 5.35
C ALA A 22 -8.67 12.35 6.26
N ARG A 23 -8.75 11.84 7.49
CA ARG A 23 -9.67 12.37 8.51
C ARG A 23 -9.37 13.82 8.84
N GLY A 24 -8.09 14.19 8.95
CA GLY A 24 -7.68 15.58 9.12
C GLY A 24 -8.13 16.51 7.98
N LEU A 25 -8.35 15.96 6.78
CA LEU A 25 -8.91 16.66 5.63
C LEU A 25 -10.46 16.67 5.59
N GLY A 26 -11.11 16.07 6.60
CA GLY A 26 -12.56 16.00 6.71
C GLY A 26 -13.21 14.94 5.81
N MET A 27 -12.45 13.91 5.42
CA MET A 27 -12.98 12.76 4.68
C MET A 27 -13.63 11.73 5.61
N ARG A 28 -14.66 11.05 5.13
CA ARG A 28 -15.09 9.76 5.69
C ARG A 28 -14.06 8.70 5.30
N VAL A 29 -13.60 7.89 6.25
CA VAL A 29 -12.61 6.84 5.98
C VAL A 29 -13.21 5.49 6.32
N ILE A 30 -13.28 4.63 5.33
CA ILE A 30 -13.67 3.22 5.43
C ILE A 30 -12.48 2.34 5.09
N ALA A 31 -12.42 1.12 5.64
CA ALA A 31 -11.32 0.21 5.32
C ALA A 31 -11.77 -1.25 5.23
N TYR A 32 -11.12 -1.97 4.35
CA TYR A 32 -11.12 -3.42 4.26
C TYR A 32 -9.74 -3.98 4.60
N ASP A 33 -9.66 -4.76 5.65
CA ASP A 33 -8.49 -5.56 6.03
C ASP A 33 -8.96 -6.78 6.82
N PRO A 34 -8.87 -8.00 6.26
CA PRO A 34 -9.34 -9.21 6.95
C PRO A 34 -8.50 -9.59 8.18
N ASN A 35 -7.29 -9.02 8.32
CA ASN A 35 -6.37 -9.33 9.40
C ASN A 35 -6.44 -8.32 10.56
N VAL A 36 -7.21 -7.25 10.43
CA VAL A 36 -7.36 -6.21 11.45
C VAL A 36 -8.77 -6.25 12.06
N LEU A 37 -8.85 -6.40 13.37
CA LEU A 37 -10.14 -6.41 14.07
C LEU A 37 -10.88 -5.08 13.90
N GLY A 38 -12.19 -5.13 13.63
CA GLY A 38 -13.03 -3.94 13.45
C GLY A 38 -12.95 -2.94 14.61
N GLY A 39 -12.83 -3.42 15.85
CA GLY A 39 -12.61 -2.56 17.02
C GLY A 39 -11.31 -1.75 16.96
N VAL A 40 -10.25 -2.30 16.36
CA VAL A 40 -8.98 -1.59 16.14
C VAL A 40 -9.17 -0.52 15.07
N MET A 41 -9.86 -0.82 13.97
CA MET A 41 -10.19 0.16 12.92
C MET A 41 -10.98 1.33 13.51
N LEU A 42 -12.04 1.04 14.29
CA LEU A 42 -12.86 2.05 14.95
C LEU A 42 -12.06 2.94 15.91
N SER A 43 -11.06 2.37 16.63
CA SER A 43 -10.20 3.16 17.53
C SER A 43 -9.35 4.20 16.78
N HIS A 44 -9.06 3.96 15.51
CA HIS A 44 -8.42 4.91 14.60
C HIS A 44 -9.43 5.84 13.89
N GLY A 45 -10.75 5.69 14.19
CA GLY A 45 -11.82 6.43 13.53
C GLY A 45 -11.99 6.04 12.06
N VAL A 46 -11.73 4.77 11.76
CA VAL A 46 -11.91 4.15 10.45
C VAL A 46 -13.07 3.17 10.56
N GLU A 47 -14.03 3.25 9.67
CA GLU A 47 -15.18 2.37 9.60
C GLU A 47 -14.80 1.06 8.91
N PRO A 48 -14.92 -0.11 9.59
CA PRO A 48 -14.67 -1.39 8.96
C PRO A 48 -15.82 -1.75 8.00
N VAL A 49 -15.48 -2.14 6.79
CA VAL A 49 -16.47 -2.58 5.78
C VAL A 49 -15.95 -3.83 5.05
N ASP A 50 -16.84 -4.55 4.37
CA ASP A 50 -16.44 -5.56 3.41
C ASP A 50 -15.87 -4.92 2.12
N PHE A 51 -15.21 -5.74 1.30
CA PHE A 51 -14.55 -5.26 0.09
C PHE A 51 -15.54 -4.69 -0.93
N GLU A 52 -16.72 -5.28 -1.05
CA GLU A 52 -17.75 -4.82 -1.98
C GLU A 52 -18.32 -3.46 -1.60
N THR A 53 -18.63 -3.25 -0.32
CA THR A 53 -19.03 -1.96 0.22
C THR A 53 -17.95 -0.90 0.00
N LEU A 54 -16.66 -1.25 0.20
CA LEU A 54 -15.55 -0.34 -0.05
C LEU A 54 -15.52 0.12 -1.51
N LEU A 55 -15.69 -0.81 -2.48
CA LEU A 55 -15.71 -0.48 -3.90
C LEU A 55 -16.86 0.48 -4.25
N HIS A 56 -18.05 0.20 -3.75
CA HIS A 56 -19.27 0.99 -4.06
C HIS A 56 -19.26 2.38 -3.43
N GLU A 57 -18.74 2.54 -2.23
CA GLU A 57 -18.89 3.78 -1.46
C GLU A 57 -17.72 4.75 -1.63
N SER A 58 -16.58 4.30 -2.11
CA SER A 58 -15.39 5.13 -2.18
C SER A 58 -15.38 6.11 -3.35
N ASP A 59 -14.97 7.35 -3.06
CA ASP A 59 -14.61 8.35 -4.07
C ASP A 59 -13.12 8.29 -4.42
N TYR A 60 -12.31 7.80 -3.48
CA TYR A 60 -10.90 7.45 -3.65
C TYR A 60 -10.64 6.10 -3.01
N ILE A 61 -9.86 5.24 -3.67
CA ILE A 61 -9.39 3.98 -3.10
C ILE A 61 -7.87 4.02 -3.03
N SER A 62 -7.33 3.80 -1.84
CA SER A 62 -5.88 3.68 -1.61
C SER A 62 -5.51 2.25 -1.25
N ILE A 63 -4.65 1.64 -2.06
CA ILE A 63 -4.14 0.29 -1.84
C ILE A 63 -2.87 0.38 -0.97
N ASN A 64 -2.91 -0.28 0.19
CA ASN A 64 -1.81 -0.36 1.16
C ASN A 64 -1.61 -1.81 1.66
N ALA A 65 -2.21 -2.78 0.98
CA ALA A 65 -2.10 -4.20 1.30
C ALA A 65 -0.76 -4.78 0.81
N ASP A 66 -0.28 -5.81 1.50
CA ASP A 66 0.85 -6.59 1.04
C ASP A 66 0.44 -7.49 -0.13
N LEU A 67 1.40 -7.75 -1.05
CA LEU A 67 1.19 -8.70 -2.13
C LEU A 67 1.32 -10.14 -1.63
N ASN A 68 0.27 -10.91 -1.76
CA ASN A 68 0.19 -12.34 -1.45
C ASN A 68 -0.78 -13.04 -2.41
N GLU A 69 -1.07 -14.32 -2.19
CA GLU A 69 -1.97 -15.09 -3.04
C GLU A 69 -3.41 -14.53 -3.06
N GLU A 70 -3.88 -13.95 -1.96
CA GLU A 70 -5.23 -13.38 -1.82
C GLU A 70 -5.36 -11.99 -2.45
N THR A 71 -4.27 -11.21 -2.43
CA THR A 71 -4.27 -9.82 -2.93
C THR A 71 -3.80 -9.70 -4.37
N ARG A 72 -3.14 -10.73 -4.93
CA ARG A 72 -2.70 -10.73 -6.32
C ARG A 72 -3.90 -10.70 -7.27
N GLY A 73 -3.93 -9.67 -8.14
CA GLY A 73 -5.01 -9.46 -9.10
C GLY A 73 -6.36 -9.13 -8.46
N MET A 74 -6.37 -8.69 -7.21
CA MET A 74 -7.57 -8.37 -6.43
C MET A 74 -8.46 -7.32 -7.08
N PHE A 75 -7.86 -6.40 -7.86
CA PHE A 75 -8.58 -5.43 -8.67
C PHE A 75 -8.58 -5.88 -10.12
N GLY A 76 -9.64 -6.56 -10.54
CA GLY A 76 -9.91 -6.99 -11.90
C GLY A 76 -11.09 -6.24 -12.51
N GLN A 77 -11.56 -6.70 -13.67
CA GLN A 77 -12.67 -6.07 -14.41
C GLN A 77 -13.96 -5.97 -13.58
N GLU A 78 -14.28 -6.99 -12.80
CA GLU A 78 -15.51 -7.03 -12.02
C GLU A 78 -15.45 -6.05 -10.84
N GLU A 79 -14.29 -5.85 -10.24
CA GLU A 79 -14.08 -4.89 -9.16
C GLU A 79 -14.19 -3.45 -9.69
N PHE A 80 -13.59 -3.16 -10.85
CA PHE A 80 -13.71 -1.84 -11.47
C PHE A 80 -15.17 -1.49 -11.80
N LYS A 81 -15.98 -2.43 -12.28
CA LYS A 81 -17.40 -2.20 -12.56
C LYS A 81 -18.24 -1.85 -11.33
N LYS A 82 -17.79 -2.25 -10.14
CA LYS A 82 -18.44 -1.95 -8.87
C LYS A 82 -18.06 -0.58 -8.30
N MET A 83 -17.00 0.04 -8.82
CA MET A 83 -16.54 1.35 -8.35
C MET A 83 -17.43 2.47 -8.90
N LYS A 84 -17.40 3.63 -8.23
CA LYS A 84 -18.07 4.82 -8.75
C LYS A 84 -17.34 5.31 -10.03
N PRO A 85 -18.08 5.79 -11.04
CA PRO A 85 -17.46 6.39 -12.23
C PRO A 85 -16.59 7.62 -11.91
N THR A 86 -16.81 8.23 -10.77
CA THR A 86 -16.03 9.37 -10.27
C THR A 86 -14.84 8.96 -9.40
N CYS A 87 -14.66 7.65 -9.17
CA CYS A 87 -13.63 7.16 -8.27
C CYS A 87 -12.23 7.26 -8.88
N TYR A 88 -11.26 7.54 -8.03
CA TYR A 88 -9.81 7.46 -8.34
C TYR A 88 -9.18 6.32 -7.57
N LEU A 89 -8.42 5.45 -8.27
CA LEU A 89 -7.63 4.40 -7.65
C LEU A 89 -6.19 4.87 -7.43
N ILE A 90 -5.66 4.68 -6.22
CA ILE A 90 -4.28 5.00 -5.88
C ILE A 90 -3.55 3.71 -5.48
N ASN A 91 -2.51 3.33 -6.23
CA ASN A 91 -1.68 2.18 -5.92
C ASN A 91 -0.23 2.57 -5.70
N THR A 92 0.19 2.54 -4.44
CA THR A 92 1.58 2.72 -3.99
C THR A 92 2.09 1.48 -3.25
N ALA A 93 1.39 0.35 -3.38
CA ALA A 93 1.72 -0.91 -2.71
C ALA A 93 2.54 -1.83 -3.62
N ARG A 94 1.86 -2.60 -4.49
CA ARG A 94 2.48 -3.47 -5.51
C ARG A 94 1.63 -3.49 -6.77
N GLY A 95 2.29 -3.51 -7.94
CA GLY A 95 1.60 -3.47 -9.24
C GLY A 95 0.66 -4.64 -9.45
N GLU A 96 1.10 -5.84 -9.08
CA GLU A 96 0.37 -7.08 -9.29
C GLU A 96 -0.92 -7.23 -8.46
N ILE A 97 -1.20 -6.30 -7.53
CA ILE A 97 -2.51 -6.25 -6.83
C ILE A 97 -3.62 -5.82 -7.79
N VAL A 98 -3.25 -5.06 -8.82
CA VAL A 98 -4.17 -4.56 -9.85
C VAL A 98 -3.85 -5.25 -11.17
N GLN A 99 -4.82 -5.90 -11.78
CA GLN A 99 -4.67 -6.42 -13.14
C GLN A 99 -4.54 -5.25 -14.13
N GLN A 100 -3.33 -5.01 -14.62
CA GLN A 100 -3.03 -3.83 -15.44
C GLN A 100 -3.92 -3.73 -16.69
N ALA A 101 -4.25 -4.85 -17.34
CA ALA A 101 -5.14 -4.86 -18.48
C ALA A 101 -6.54 -4.36 -18.10
N ALA A 102 -7.09 -4.83 -16.98
CA ALA A 102 -8.40 -4.39 -16.48
C ALA A 102 -8.40 -2.89 -16.09
N LEU A 103 -7.32 -2.39 -15.48
CA LEU A 103 -7.17 -0.97 -15.17
C LEU A 103 -7.16 -0.11 -16.45
N LEU A 104 -6.42 -0.53 -17.47
CA LEU A 104 -6.35 0.18 -18.74
C LEU A 104 -7.72 0.27 -19.43
N ASP A 105 -8.49 -0.82 -19.42
CA ASP A 105 -9.82 -0.85 -19.98
C ASP A 105 -10.79 0.02 -19.16
N ALA A 106 -10.75 -0.08 -17.83
CA ALA A 106 -11.58 0.75 -16.95
C ALA A 106 -11.33 2.26 -17.13
N LEU A 107 -10.07 2.65 -17.36
CA LEU A 107 -9.69 4.03 -17.60
C LEU A 107 -10.10 4.54 -18.99
N ARG A 108 -9.98 3.70 -20.03
CA ARG A 108 -10.37 4.04 -21.42
C ARG A 108 -11.87 4.18 -21.58
N GLU A 109 -12.61 3.29 -20.92
CA GLU A 109 -14.08 3.26 -20.99
C GLU A 109 -14.74 4.23 -20.00
N GLY A 110 -13.95 4.90 -19.15
CA GLY A 110 -14.47 5.84 -18.14
C GLY A 110 -15.26 5.15 -17.03
N ILE A 111 -14.98 3.86 -16.77
CA ILE A 111 -15.57 3.11 -15.65
C ILE A 111 -15.12 3.71 -14.32
N ILE A 112 -13.88 4.21 -14.26
CA ILE A 112 -13.36 5.04 -13.18
C ILE A 112 -12.78 6.35 -13.74
N ALA A 113 -12.72 7.39 -12.92
CA ALA A 113 -12.27 8.72 -13.35
C ALA A 113 -10.77 8.76 -13.66
N GLY A 114 -9.95 8.04 -12.89
CA GLY A 114 -8.50 8.07 -13.08
C GLY A 114 -7.76 7.20 -12.09
N ALA A 115 -6.43 7.20 -12.20
CA ALA A 115 -5.57 6.47 -11.28
C ALA A 115 -4.27 7.23 -10.97
N GLY A 116 -3.77 7.04 -9.73
CA GLY A 116 -2.40 7.36 -9.31
C GLY A 116 -1.62 6.06 -9.11
N VAL A 117 -0.59 5.83 -9.93
CA VAL A 117 0.12 4.56 -9.99
C VAL A 117 1.61 4.81 -9.75
N ASP A 118 2.13 4.32 -8.64
CA ASP A 118 3.58 4.37 -8.34
C ASP A 118 4.29 3.05 -8.69
N VAL A 119 3.52 1.97 -8.81
CA VAL A 119 3.99 0.61 -9.05
C VAL A 119 3.21 -0.05 -10.19
N THR A 120 3.89 -0.81 -11.04
CA THR A 120 3.30 -1.52 -12.20
C THR A 120 3.55 -3.02 -12.12
N GLU A 121 2.78 -3.84 -12.85
CA GLU A 121 3.00 -5.30 -12.89
C GLU A 121 4.42 -5.64 -13.33
N ASP A 122 4.93 -4.92 -14.33
CA ASP A 122 6.30 -5.06 -14.82
C ASP A 122 7.13 -3.84 -14.41
N GLU A 123 8.21 -4.07 -13.67
CA GLU A 123 9.19 -3.03 -13.29
C GLU A 123 10.60 -3.46 -13.72
N PRO A 124 11.33 -2.62 -14.48
CA PRO A 124 10.92 -1.29 -14.97
C PRO A 124 9.84 -1.38 -16.07
N ILE A 125 8.97 -0.35 -16.11
CA ILE A 125 7.89 -0.27 -17.09
C ILE A 125 8.45 -0.23 -18.53
N ALA A 126 7.88 -1.04 -19.43
CA ALA A 126 8.29 -1.05 -20.82
C ALA A 126 7.91 0.27 -21.53
N ALA A 127 8.80 0.79 -22.38
CA ALA A 127 8.59 2.07 -23.10
C ALA A 127 7.32 2.10 -23.98
N GLY A 128 6.82 0.93 -24.39
CA GLY A 128 5.57 0.79 -25.18
C GLY A 128 4.31 0.58 -24.34
N ASN A 129 4.41 0.58 -23.00
CA ASN A 129 3.27 0.32 -22.12
C ASN A 129 2.19 1.40 -22.31
N PRO A 130 0.93 1.00 -22.60
CA PRO A 130 -0.16 1.93 -22.87
C PRO A 130 -0.43 2.93 -21.74
N ILE A 131 -0.16 2.56 -20.50
CA ILE A 131 -0.40 3.41 -19.31
C ILE A 131 0.35 4.73 -19.39
N LEU A 132 1.53 4.75 -20.05
CA LEU A 132 2.35 5.96 -20.28
C LEU A 132 1.66 7.06 -21.10
N LYS A 133 0.58 6.70 -21.82
CA LYS A 133 -0.16 7.62 -22.69
C LYS A 133 -1.57 7.93 -22.18
N MET A 134 -1.93 7.42 -21.01
CA MET A 134 -3.26 7.62 -20.44
C MET A 134 -3.38 9.03 -19.85
N PRO A 135 -4.33 9.87 -20.32
CA PRO A 135 -4.44 11.26 -19.86
C PRO A 135 -4.99 11.39 -18.43
N ASN A 136 -5.63 10.33 -17.92
CA ASN A 136 -6.23 10.25 -16.59
C ASN A 136 -5.42 9.40 -15.61
N VAL A 137 -4.10 9.25 -15.87
CA VAL A 137 -3.18 8.54 -14.97
C VAL A 137 -2.04 9.47 -14.56
N ILE A 138 -1.78 9.50 -13.26
CA ILE A 138 -0.52 10.03 -12.71
C ILE A 138 0.36 8.82 -12.44
N LEU A 139 1.51 8.75 -13.12
CA LEU A 139 2.47 7.66 -12.98
C LEU A 139 3.76 8.18 -12.36
N THR A 140 4.25 7.48 -11.34
CA THR A 140 5.55 7.71 -10.72
C THR A 140 6.38 6.41 -10.75
N GLY A 141 7.67 6.49 -10.57
CA GLY A 141 8.60 5.38 -10.79
C GLY A 141 8.99 4.69 -9.48
N HIS A 142 8.03 4.08 -8.78
CA HIS A 142 8.23 3.37 -7.50
C HIS A 142 8.98 4.26 -6.49
N SER A 143 8.52 5.49 -6.34
CA SER A 143 9.19 6.53 -5.55
C SER A 143 8.42 6.96 -4.29
N ALA A 144 7.28 6.35 -4.01
CA ALA A 144 6.45 6.67 -2.83
C ALA A 144 7.16 6.44 -1.48
N TRP A 145 8.23 5.65 -1.47
CA TRP A 145 9.11 5.44 -0.31
C TRP A 145 10.11 6.58 -0.11
N TYR A 146 10.37 7.39 -1.15
CA TYR A 146 11.38 8.43 -1.10
C TYR A 146 10.86 9.64 -0.34
N SER A 147 11.59 10.05 0.67
CA SER A 147 11.28 11.26 1.45
C SER A 147 12.44 12.23 1.38
N THR A 148 12.10 13.49 1.14
CA THR A 148 13.04 14.61 1.16
C THR A 148 13.20 15.21 2.56
N THR A 149 12.39 14.78 3.55
CA THR A 149 12.51 15.26 4.93
C THR A 149 13.61 14.52 5.66
N SER A 150 14.40 15.24 6.45
CA SER A 150 15.55 14.71 7.19
C SER A 150 15.21 13.52 8.09
N ASP A 151 14.03 13.52 8.70
CA ASP A 151 13.62 12.49 9.66
C ASP A 151 13.30 11.16 8.99
N SER A 152 12.55 11.17 7.88
CA SER A 152 12.20 9.94 7.17
C SER A 152 13.36 9.37 6.34
N ALA A 153 14.21 10.23 5.77
CA ALA A 153 15.46 9.78 5.13
C ALA A 153 16.40 9.14 6.16
N SER A 154 16.51 9.74 7.36
CA SER A 154 17.27 9.18 8.47
C SER A 154 16.74 7.82 8.90
N GLU A 155 15.42 7.66 9.09
CA GLU A 155 14.83 6.38 9.46
C GLU A 155 15.03 5.29 8.40
N LEU A 156 14.92 5.66 7.13
CA LEU A 156 15.07 4.73 6.01
C LEU A 156 16.47 4.15 5.91
N TRP A 157 17.51 4.93 6.18
CA TRP A 157 18.91 4.50 6.05
C TRP A 157 19.51 4.07 7.39
N HIS A 158 19.26 4.78 8.48
CA HIS A 158 19.86 4.49 9.77
C HIS A 158 19.37 3.18 10.39
N LYS A 159 18.06 2.90 10.32
CA LYS A 159 17.52 1.66 10.89
C LYS A 159 18.10 0.39 10.25
N PRO A 160 18.07 0.21 8.90
CA PRO A 160 18.70 -0.95 8.28
C PRO A 160 20.20 -1.05 8.54
N MET A 161 20.93 0.07 8.43
CA MET A 161 22.39 0.09 8.68
C MET A 161 22.72 -0.30 10.12
N THR A 162 21.94 0.16 11.09
CA THR A 162 22.11 -0.24 12.49
C THR A 162 21.93 -1.76 12.66
N GLN A 163 20.95 -2.38 11.99
CA GLN A 163 20.76 -3.84 12.05
C GLN A 163 21.97 -4.60 11.45
N VAL A 164 22.53 -4.11 10.35
CA VAL A 164 23.74 -4.69 9.74
C VAL A 164 24.92 -4.58 10.71
N VAL A 165 25.12 -3.41 11.31
CA VAL A 165 26.20 -3.18 12.30
C VAL A 165 26.04 -4.10 13.52
N MET A 166 24.81 -4.26 14.04
CA MET A 166 24.54 -5.20 15.13
C MET A 166 24.94 -6.62 14.73
N ALA A 167 24.49 -7.08 13.55
CA ALA A 167 24.80 -8.42 13.06
C ALA A 167 26.32 -8.63 12.90
N LEU A 168 27.04 -7.67 12.35
CA LEU A 168 28.51 -7.73 12.20
C LEU A 168 29.24 -7.76 13.55
N LYS A 169 28.65 -7.18 14.59
CA LYS A 169 29.16 -7.24 15.96
C LYS A 169 28.80 -8.53 16.70
N GLY A 170 28.07 -9.44 16.08
CA GLY A 170 27.55 -10.65 16.74
C GLY A 170 26.39 -10.36 17.70
N GLU A 171 25.72 -9.23 17.55
CA GLU A 171 24.54 -8.85 18.29
C GLU A 171 23.29 -9.18 17.46
N TRP A 172 22.25 -9.75 18.09
CA TRP A 172 21.01 -10.08 17.38
C TRP A 172 20.29 -8.80 16.92
N PRO A 173 19.96 -8.65 15.61
CA PRO A 173 19.28 -7.49 15.10
C PRO A 173 17.89 -7.31 15.74
N THR A 174 17.56 -6.08 16.14
CA THR A 174 16.31 -5.76 16.85
C THR A 174 15.04 -6.02 16.01
N TYR A 175 15.15 -5.81 14.69
CA TYR A 175 14.03 -5.92 13.73
C TYR A 175 14.11 -7.16 12.84
N ALA A 176 14.73 -8.25 13.35
CA ALA A 176 14.73 -9.51 12.62
C ALA A 176 13.30 -10.04 12.44
N VAL A 177 12.96 -10.40 11.19
CA VAL A 177 11.62 -10.89 10.82
C VAL A 177 11.40 -12.37 11.12
N ASN A 178 12.45 -13.09 11.49
CA ASN A 178 12.44 -14.53 11.78
C ASN A 178 13.05 -14.82 13.17
N PRO A 179 12.39 -14.37 14.24
CA PRO A 179 12.92 -14.44 15.61
C PRO A 179 13.16 -15.87 16.10
N GLU A 180 12.51 -16.86 15.51
CA GLU A 180 12.63 -18.29 15.84
C GLU A 180 14.05 -18.83 15.63
N ILE A 181 14.83 -18.26 14.72
CA ILE A 181 16.22 -18.69 14.48
C ILE A 181 17.24 -18.03 15.40
N LYS A 182 16.82 -17.13 16.30
CA LYS A 182 17.70 -16.32 17.16
C LYS A 182 18.73 -17.18 17.91
N LYS A 183 18.28 -18.30 18.49
CA LYS A 183 19.15 -19.20 19.26
C LYS A 183 20.28 -19.77 18.39
N LEU A 184 19.93 -20.35 17.24
CA LEU A 184 20.89 -20.93 16.30
C LEU A 184 21.86 -19.87 15.76
N TRP A 185 21.34 -18.67 15.49
CA TRP A 185 22.14 -17.57 14.99
C TRP A 185 23.17 -17.11 16.02
N LEU A 186 22.77 -16.95 17.31
CA LEU A 186 23.67 -16.55 18.39
C LEU A 186 24.74 -17.62 18.69
N GLU A 187 24.39 -18.90 18.61
CA GLU A 187 25.36 -20.01 18.74
C GLU A 187 26.44 -19.95 17.65
N LYS A 188 26.07 -19.56 16.43
CA LYS A 188 26.97 -19.55 15.28
C LYS A 188 27.75 -18.23 15.13
N TRP A 189 27.10 -17.10 15.35
CA TRP A 189 27.58 -15.77 15.03
C TRP A 189 27.61 -14.80 16.21
N GLY A 190 26.98 -15.17 17.34
CA GLY A 190 26.93 -14.33 18.53
C GLY A 190 28.32 -14.06 19.11
N ARG A 191 28.49 -12.93 19.79
CA ARG A 191 29.70 -12.65 20.55
C ARG A 191 29.92 -13.78 21.55
N LYS A 192 31.07 -14.44 21.49
CA LYS A 192 31.56 -15.25 22.58
C LYS A 192 32.11 -14.28 23.61
N VAL A 193 31.37 -14.13 24.74
CA VAL A 193 31.82 -13.39 25.91
C VAL A 193 32.94 -14.16 26.56
#